data_361076eeb902a5f23941e2b79473a074
#
_entry.id   361076eeb902a5f23941e2b79473a074
#
_cell.length_a   1.000
_cell.length_b   1.000
_cell.length_c   1.000
_cell.angle_alpha   90.00
_cell.angle_beta   90.00
_cell.angle_gamma   90.00
#
_symmetry.space_group_name_H-M   'P 1'
#
loop_
_entity.id
_entity.type
_entity.pdbx_description
1 polymer ?
#
loop_
_entity_poly.entity_id
_entity_poly.type
_entity_poly.pdbx_seq_one_letter_code
_entity_poly.pdbx_strand_id
1 'polypeptide(L)' 'MKTFEESGIRCLDLHGVRHDSVEIELIDFCYKYQDEIPLKIICGNSKMMIDICTRSLSKQGIAYDTQRYGIIIIVKI' A
#
# COMPACT_ATOMS: atom_id res chain seq x y z
N MET A 1 -1.88 12.44 -0.05
CA MET A 1 -1.94 11.08 -0.60
C MET A 1 -2.22 11.14 -2.10
N LYS A 2 -1.55 10.32 -2.87
CA LYS A 2 -1.72 10.27 -4.32
C LYS A 2 -2.04 8.88 -4.80
N THR A 3 -3.03 8.78 -5.66
CA THR A 3 -3.30 7.55 -6.39
C THR A 3 -3.10 7.81 -7.87
N PHE A 4 -2.52 6.85 -8.57
CA PHE A 4 -2.29 6.96 -10.00
C PHE A 4 -2.15 5.58 -10.60
N GLU A 5 -2.09 5.50 -11.92
CA GLU A 5 -1.93 4.23 -12.62
C GLU A 5 -0.60 4.24 -13.34
N GLU A 6 0.13 3.12 -13.22
CA GLU A 6 1.43 2.96 -13.88
C GLU A 6 1.46 1.59 -14.54
N SER A 7 1.60 1.57 -15.85
CA SER A 7 1.65 0.32 -16.64
C SER A 7 0.47 -0.60 -16.33
N GLY A 8 -0.70 -0.02 -16.17
CA GLY A 8 -1.93 -0.77 -15.93
C GLY A 8 -2.14 -1.19 -14.48
N ILE A 9 -1.29 -0.74 -13.56
CA ILE A 9 -1.39 -1.07 -12.14
C ILE A 9 -1.76 0.18 -11.36
N ARG A 10 -2.79 0.07 -10.52
CA ARG A 10 -3.21 1.16 -9.64
C ARG A 10 -2.21 1.28 -8.49
N CYS A 11 -1.71 2.49 -8.28
CA CYS A 11 -0.67 2.75 -7.28
C CYS A 11 -1.16 3.73 -6.21
N LEU A 12 -0.72 3.53 -4.98
CA LEU A 12 -0.90 4.48 -3.90
C LEU A 12 0.49 4.94 -3.44
N ASP A 13 0.74 6.23 -3.55
CA ASP A 13 2.00 6.82 -3.12
C ASP A 13 1.82 7.41 -1.72
N LEU A 14 2.44 6.78 -0.73
CA LEU A 14 2.36 7.22 0.65
C LEU A 14 3.50 8.16 1.05
N HIS A 15 4.35 8.51 0.10
CA HIS A 15 5.46 9.41 0.37
C HIS A 15 4.91 10.75 0.91
N GLY A 16 5.39 11.17 2.06
CA GLY A 16 4.95 12.40 2.67
C GLY A 16 3.65 12.32 3.47
N VAL A 17 2.99 11.17 3.48
CA VAL A 17 1.79 10.99 4.29
C VAL A 17 2.20 10.84 5.76
N ARG A 18 1.44 11.45 6.66
CA ARG A 18 1.70 11.34 8.10
C ARG A 18 1.49 9.92 8.56
N HIS A 19 2.36 9.45 9.45
CA HIS A 19 2.32 8.06 9.91
C HIS A 19 1.00 7.69 10.58
N ASP A 20 0.37 8.63 11.27
CA ASP A 20 -0.90 8.38 11.95
C ASP A 20 -2.09 8.27 10.98
N SER A 21 -1.90 8.63 9.73
CA SER A 21 -2.95 8.54 8.71
C SER A 21 -2.75 7.34 7.78
N VAL A 22 -1.60 6.70 7.82
CA VAL A 22 -1.23 5.68 6.83
C VAL A 22 -2.16 4.47 6.87
N GLU A 23 -2.46 3.96 8.05
CA GLU A 23 -3.28 2.75 8.15
C GLU A 23 -4.65 2.96 7.51
N ILE A 24 -5.32 4.06 7.86
CA ILE A 24 -6.64 4.36 7.33
C ILE A 24 -6.59 4.51 5.80
N GLU A 25 -5.64 5.28 5.30
CA GLU A 25 -5.56 5.54 3.86
C GLU A 25 -5.19 4.31 3.08
N LEU A 26 -4.29 3.49 3.62
CA LEU A 26 -3.86 2.25 2.97
C LEU A 26 -5.03 1.26 2.87
N ILE A 27 -5.72 1.02 3.97
CA ILE A 27 -6.80 0.05 3.99
C ILE A 27 -7.98 0.52 3.14
N ASP A 28 -8.29 1.80 3.20
CA ASP A 28 -9.34 2.38 2.37
C ASP A 28 -9.02 2.20 0.88
N PHE A 29 -7.76 2.44 0.49
CA PHE A 29 -7.32 2.25 -0.88
C PHE A 29 -7.47 0.79 -1.32
N CYS A 30 -7.06 -0.15 -0.47
CA CYS A 30 -7.15 -1.57 -0.80
C CYS A 30 -8.59 -2.00 -1.07
N TYR A 31 -9.51 -1.61 -0.22
CA TYR A 31 -10.90 -1.99 -0.42
C TYR A 31 -11.57 -1.26 -1.57
N LYS A 32 -11.20 -0.01 -1.77
CA LYS A 32 -11.77 0.77 -2.88
C LYS A 32 -11.39 0.20 -4.24
N TYR A 33 -10.18 -0.31 -4.34
CA TYR A 33 -9.66 -0.81 -5.62
C TYR A 33 -9.46 -2.33 -5.62
N GLN A 34 -10.18 -3.05 -4.76
CA GLN A 34 -9.96 -4.49 -4.63
C GLN A 34 -10.25 -5.27 -5.93
N ASP A 35 -11.05 -4.70 -6.81
CA ASP A 35 -11.33 -5.34 -8.11
C ASP A 35 -10.20 -5.14 -9.12
N GLU A 36 -9.20 -4.36 -8.77
CA GLU A 36 -8.10 -4.02 -9.68
C GLU A 36 -6.78 -4.63 -9.23
N ILE A 37 -6.81 -5.64 -8.38
CA ILE A 37 -5.60 -6.34 -7.93
C ILE A 37 -4.86 -6.91 -9.14
N PRO A 38 -3.51 -6.83 -9.18
CA PRO A 38 -2.64 -6.36 -8.11
C PRO A 38 -2.60 -4.85 -7.98
N LEU A 39 -2.40 -4.39 -6.74
CA LEU A 39 -2.24 -2.98 -6.43
C LEU A 39 -0.82 -2.74 -5.95
N LYS A 40 -0.31 -1.54 -6.16
CA LYS A 40 1.05 -1.19 -5.78
C LYS A 40 1.04 -0.10 -4.72
N ILE A 41 1.80 -0.32 -3.66
CA ILE A 41 1.94 0.65 -2.58
C ILE A 41 3.38 1.14 -2.58
N ILE A 42 3.56 2.44 -2.68
CA ILE A 42 4.88 3.06 -2.67
C ILE A 42 5.09 3.70 -1.31
N CYS A 43 5.92 3.06 -0.49
CA CYS A 43 6.19 3.54 0.88
C CYS A 43 7.32 4.55 0.93
N GLY A 44 8.13 4.62 -0.11
CA GLY A 44 9.32 5.43 -0.09
C GLY A 44 10.43 4.74 0.68
N ASN A 45 11.50 5.46 0.95
CA ASN A 45 12.69 4.91 1.59
C ASN A 45 12.61 5.07 3.11
N SER A 46 11.50 4.64 3.71
CA SER A 46 11.24 4.80 5.14
C SER A 46 10.88 3.47 5.76
N LYS A 47 11.77 2.96 6.62
CA LYS A 47 11.51 1.72 7.33
C LYS A 47 10.24 1.81 8.18
N MET A 48 10.03 2.95 8.83
CA MET A 48 8.85 3.16 9.67
C MET A 48 7.58 3.04 8.82
N MET A 49 7.56 3.66 7.65
CA MET A 49 6.41 3.61 6.75
C MET A 49 6.15 2.17 6.29
N ILE A 50 7.20 1.46 5.92
CA ILE A 50 7.10 0.07 5.49
C ILE A 50 6.54 -0.79 6.62
N ASP A 51 7.01 -0.59 7.85
CA ASP A 51 6.53 -1.35 8.99
C ASP A 51 5.06 -1.08 9.28
N ILE A 52 4.62 0.17 9.19
CA ILE A 52 3.22 0.50 9.39
C ILE A 52 2.36 -0.19 8.33
N CYS A 53 2.78 -0.13 7.08
CA CYS A 53 2.03 -0.74 5.98
C CYS A 53 1.92 -2.26 6.14
N THR A 54 3.03 -2.93 6.41
CA THR A 54 3.02 -4.39 6.52
C THR A 54 2.21 -4.86 7.72
N ARG A 55 2.31 -4.16 8.84
CA ARG A 55 1.51 -4.50 10.02
C ARG A 55 0.03 -4.28 9.78
N SER A 56 -0.32 -3.18 9.11
CA SER A 56 -1.73 -2.87 8.82
C SER A 56 -2.34 -3.92 7.89
N LEU A 57 -1.60 -4.30 6.86
CA LEU A 57 -2.06 -5.30 5.90
C LEU A 57 -2.24 -6.66 6.57
N SER A 58 -1.27 -7.08 7.37
CA SER A 58 -1.33 -8.36 8.08
C SER A 58 -2.51 -8.39 9.05
N LYS A 59 -2.75 -7.29 9.74
CA LYS A 59 -3.85 -7.19 10.70
C LYS A 59 -5.20 -7.35 10.01
N GLN A 60 -5.33 -6.89 8.77
CA GLN A 60 -6.57 -7.00 8.01
C GLN A 60 -6.67 -8.29 7.20
N GLY A 61 -5.67 -9.14 7.26
CA GLY A 61 -5.67 -10.38 6.49
C GLY A 61 -5.47 -10.17 5.00
N ILE A 62 -4.89 -9.05 4.61
CA ILE A 62 -4.64 -8.73 3.21
C ILE A 62 -3.29 -9.32 2.82
N ALA A 63 -3.27 -10.13 1.76
CA ALA A 63 -2.05 -10.76 1.30
C ALA A 63 -1.25 -9.78 0.43
N TYR A 64 0.03 -9.72 0.68
CA TYR A 64 0.91 -8.82 -0.04
C TYR A 64 2.27 -9.47 -0.27
N ASP A 65 3.03 -8.88 -1.19
CA ASP A 65 4.37 -9.32 -1.52
C ASP A 65 5.27 -8.09 -1.51
N THR A 66 6.47 -8.22 -0.99
CA THR A 66 7.43 -7.12 -1.01
C THR A 66 8.31 -7.30 -2.23
N GLN A 67 8.06 -6.48 -3.24
CA GLN A 67 8.79 -6.58 -4.50
C GLN A 67 10.23 -6.11 -4.34
N ARG A 68 10.40 -5.01 -3.63
CA ARG A 68 11.70 -4.47 -3.28
C ARG A 68 11.50 -3.47 -2.16
N TYR A 69 12.60 -2.96 -1.61
CA TYR A 69 12.52 -2.03 -0.49
C TYR A 69 11.63 -0.83 -0.84
N GLY A 70 10.62 -0.60 -0.02
CA GLY A 70 9.70 0.51 -0.21
C GLY A 70 8.56 0.27 -1.17
N ILE A 71 8.50 -0.90 -1.81
CA ILE A 71 7.42 -1.23 -2.77
C ILE A 71 6.71 -2.50 -2.32
N ILE A 72 5.41 -2.40 -2.11
CA ILE A 72 4.57 -3.53 -1.69
C ILE A 72 3.52 -3.77 -2.76
N ILE A 73 3.29 -5.02 -3.10
CA ILE A 73 2.26 -5.41 -4.07
C ILE A 73 1.15 -6.13 -3.32
N ILE A 74 -0.07 -5.65 -3.46
CA ILE A 74 -1.25 -6.29 -2.87
C ILE A 74 -1.72 -7.37 -3.83
N VAL A 75 -1.75 -8.61 -3.38
CA VAL A 75 -2.05 -9.74 -4.26
C VAL A 75 -3.41 -10.38 -3.98
N LYS A 76 -3.96 -10.18 -2.79
CA LYS A 76 -5.27 -10.74 -2.46
C LYS A 76 -5.85 -10.02 -1.26
N ILE A 77 -7.13 -9.75 -1.33
CA ILE A 77 -7.86 -9.11 -0.21
C ILE A 77 -8.93 -10.04 0.33
#